data_39f3566303a3241ece86f097c0743b91
#
_entry.id   39f3566303a3241ece86f097c0743b91
#
_cell.length_a   1.000
_cell.length_b   1.000
_cell.length_c   1.000
_cell.angle_alpha   90.00
_cell.angle_beta   90.00
_cell.angle_gamma   90.00
#
_symmetry.space_group_name_H-M   'P 1'
#
loop_
_entity.id
_entity.type
_entity.pdbx_description
1 polymer ?
#
loop_
_entity_poly.entity_id
_entity_poly.type
_entity_poly.pdbx_seq_one_letter_code
_entity_poly.pdbx_strand_id
1 'polypeptide(L)'
;AAQPVHELVQSSTRSAIALSLVPVTYYLFDYVTTVWTQLLYTGNYHITQFMPLIVCVSYLIFAVIYNKEQKKRVQSNEERTMLENELYNVKNEIESLSELGHKTRVYRHDMRHHLSLLLMYLEEDQIKEAKTYIQENLKTIDSFTPKRYCDMQILNLLLSHFAGRAEEIGASYHPDIKLPDHLPLSNMEICTLVSNALENAFDAAENVPVGRRMVEVRIQEFQEQLVISIDNSCNNDIVIIDNLPQASRTGHGYGTKSIQSIAKVHGGMALFQVKEEIFSLMVTIPLHNITV
;
A
#
# COMPACT_ATOMS: atom_id res chain seq x y z
N ALA A 1 15.25 -10.43 -39.00
CA ALA A 1 16.55 -9.96 -38.49
C ALA A 1 16.54 -8.47 -38.07
N ALA A 2 15.59 -7.65 -38.52
CA ALA A 2 15.53 -6.20 -38.17
C ALA A 2 14.84 -5.89 -36.86
N GLN A 3 13.90 -6.71 -36.37
CA GLN A 3 13.16 -6.47 -35.12
C GLN A 3 14.03 -6.40 -33.88
N PRO A 4 14.98 -7.31 -33.60
CA PRO A 4 15.77 -7.27 -32.36
C PRO A 4 16.71 -6.05 -32.28
N VAL A 5 17.17 -5.53 -33.42
CA VAL A 5 18.03 -4.32 -33.47
C VAL A 5 17.19 -3.07 -33.21
N HIS A 6 15.96 -3.00 -33.70
CA HIS A 6 15.04 -1.90 -33.47
C HIS A 6 14.64 -1.78 -32.00
N GLU A 7 14.37 -2.90 -31.33
CA GLU A 7 14.11 -2.94 -29.90
C GLU A 7 15.32 -2.51 -29.04
N LEU A 8 16.53 -2.84 -29.48
CA LEU A 8 17.79 -2.43 -28.85
C LEU A 8 17.99 -0.91 -28.88
N VAL A 9 17.66 -0.26 -29.99
CA VAL A 9 17.79 1.20 -30.16
C VAL A 9 16.72 1.95 -29.38
N GLN A 10 15.52 1.39 -29.23
CA GLN A 10 14.44 2.03 -28.46
C GLN A 10 14.57 1.85 -26.94
N SER A 11 15.31 0.86 -26.44
CA SER A 11 15.33 0.51 -25.01
C SER A 11 16.13 1.50 -24.13
N SER A 12 17.10 2.23 -24.67
CA SER A 12 17.85 3.28 -23.95
C SER A 12 18.75 4.07 -24.90
N THR A 13 18.82 5.39 -24.77
CA THR A 13 19.78 6.27 -25.44
C THR A 13 21.23 5.80 -25.24
N ARG A 14 21.54 5.24 -24.07
CA ARG A 14 22.88 4.69 -23.77
C ARG A 14 23.21 3.46 -24.61
N SER A 15 22.26 2.57 -24.87
CA SER A 15 22.44 1.38 -25.73
C SER A 15 22.61 1.77 -27.19
N ALA A 16 21.89 2.79 -27.66
CA ALA A 16 22.03 3.32 -29.00
C ALA A 16 23.42 3.95 -29.22
N ILE A 17 23.92 4.71 -28.24
CA ILE A 17 25.28 5.28 -28.29
C ILE A 17 26.34 4.19 -28.27
N ALA A 18 26.21 3.17 -27.40
CA ALA A 18 27.15 2.05 -27.35
C ALA A 18 27.17 1.24 -28.66
N LEU A 19 26.01 1.08 -29.31
CA LEU A 19 25.90 0.38 -30.60
C LEU A 19 26.54 1.17 -31.74
N SER A 20 26.44 2.51 -31.73
CA SER A 20 27.01 3.39 -32.71
C SER A 20 28.54 3.55 -32.58
N LEU A 21 29.09 3.28 -31.39
CA LEU A 21 30.53 3.38 -31.15
C LEU A 21 31.35 2.40 -31.96
N VAL A 22 30.82 1.21 -32.24
CA VAL A 22 31.54 0.15 -33.00
C VAL A 22 31.75 0.51 -34.49
N PRO A 23 30.73 0.95 -35.25
CA PRO A 23 30.95 1.45 -36.60
C PRO A 23 31.90 2.65 -36.64
N VAL A 24 31.80 3.56 -35.66
CA VAL A 24 32.65 4.76 -35.58
C VAL A 24 34.12 4.38 -35.32
N THR A 25 34.39 3.48 -34.37
CA THR A 25 35.76 2.99 -34.13
C THR A 25 36.32 2.21 -35.30
N TYR A 26 35.48 1.44 -36.01
CA TYR A 26 35.87 0.77 -37.23
C TYR A 26 36.26 1.76 -38.31
N TYR A 27 35.44 2.77 -38.60
CA TYR A 27 35.72 3.78 -39.58
C TYR A 27 37.01 4.58 -39.27
N LEU A 28 37.23 4.89 -38.00
CA LEU A 28 38.44 5.57 -37.55
C LEU A 28 39.69 4.69 -37.76
N PHE A 29 39.60 3.40 -37.45
CA PHE A 29 40.67 2.44 -37.63
C PHE A 29 40.99 2.25 -39.14
N ASP A 30 39.97 2.08 -39.98
CA ASP A 30 40.11 1.94 -41.42
C ASP A 30 40.73 3.20 -42.02
N TYR A 31 40.29 4.37 -41.63
CA TYR A 31 40.86 5.66 -42.08
C TYR A 31 42.32 5.81 -41.66
N VAL A 32 42.69 5.51 -40.43
CA VAL A 32 44.08 5.59 -39.95
C VAL A 32 44.97 4.58 -40.66
N THR A 33 44.51 3.35 -40.88
CA THR A 33 45.30 2.33 -41.55
C THR A 33 45.45 2.60 -43.05
N THR A 34 44.45 3.19 -43.69
CA THR A 34 44.47 3.48 -45.13
C THR A 34 45.25 4.75 -45.46
N VAL A 35 45.12 5.82 -44.60
CA VAL A 35 45.70 7.14 -44.90
C VAL A 35 47.10 7.32 -44.29
N TRP A 36 47.34 6.78 -43.07
CA TRP A 36 48.57 7.03 -42.32
C TRP A 36 49.59 5.89 -42.33
N THR A 37 49.14 4.65 -42.58
CA THR A 37 50.05 3.52 -42.63
C THR A 37 49.87 2.81 -43.99
N GLN A 38 50.92 2.63 -44.75
CA GLN A 38 50.88 1.83 -45.99
C GLN A 38 50.78 0.31 -45.69
N LEU A 39 50.38 -0.08 -44.50
CA LEU A 39 50.24 -1.47 -44.05
C LEU A 39 49.29 -2.32 -44.91
N LEU A 40 48.28 -1.71 -45.50
CA LEU A 40 47.33 -2.37 -46.39
C LEU A 40 47.92 -2.77 -47.75
N TYR A 41 49.02 -2.12 -48.18
CA TYR A 41 49.66 -2.39 -49.49
C TYR A 41 50.67 -3.55 -49.47
N THR A 42 51.09 -4.01 -48.27
CA THR A 42 52.11 -5.05 -48.11
C THR A 42 51.58 -6.39 -47.63
N GLY A 43 50.30 -6.50 -47.28
CA GLY A 43 49.65 -7.71 -46.75
C GLY A 43 48.57 -8.27 -47.66
N ASN A 44 47.99 -9.41 -47.26
CA ASN A 44 46.89 -10.03 -47.97
C ASN A 44 45.63 -9.13 -47.94
N TYR A 45 45.45 -8.31 -48.98
CA TYR A 45 44.40 -7.29 -49.14
C TYR A 45 42.99 -7.80 -48.76
N HIS A 46 42.65 -9.04 -49.10
CA HIS A 46 41.34 -9.61 -48.80
C HIS A 46 41.11 -9.86 -47.32
N ILE A 47 42.11 -10.26 -46.54
CA ILE A 47 41.96 -10.54 -45.11
C ILE A 47 41.75 -9.24 -44.34
N THR A 48 42.51 -8.19 -44.65
CA THR A 48 42.38 -6.89 -43.98
C THR A 48 41.06 -6.21 -44.30
N GLN A 49 40.50 -6.41 -45.51
CA GLN A 49 39.23 -5.81 -45.88
C GLN A 49 38.01 -6.48 -45.22
N PHE A 50 38.04 -7.80 -44.96
CA PHE A 50 36.89 -8.51 -44.36
C PHE A 50 36.95 -8.62 -42.84
N MET A 51 38.11 -8.46 -42.20
CA MET A 51 38.29 -8.56 -40.77
C MET A 51 37.36 -7.64 -39.95
N PRO A 52 37.21 -6.35 -40.30
CA PRO A 52 36.32 -5.45 -39.59
C PRO A 52 34.85 -5.79 -39.72
N LEU A 53 34.42 -6.32 -40.86
CA LEU A 53 33.05 -6.81 -41.05
C LEU A 53 32.74 -7.97 -40.07
N ILE A 54 33.69 -8.92 -39.95
CA ILE A 54 33.55 -10.06 -39.02
C ILE A 54 33.44 -9.59 -37.58
N VAL A 55 34.25 -8.59 -37.17
CA VAL A 55 34.21 -8.00 -35.84
C VAL A 55 32.86 -7.32 -35.58
N CYS A 56 32.37 -6.53 -36.55
CA CYS A 56 31.05 -5.88 -36.41
C CYS A 56 29.92 -6.90 -36.30
N VAL A 57 29.89 -7.94 -37.09
CA VAL A 57 28.87 -8.99 -37.04
C VAL A 57 28.94 -9.76 -35.72
N SER A 58 30.15 -10.12 -35.27
CA SER A 58 30.31 -10.82 -33.99
C SER A 58 29.85 -9.96 -32.81
N TYR A 59 30.14 -8.65 -32.84
CA TYR A 59 29.65 -7.74 -31.83
C TYR A 59 28.12 -7.59 -31.80
N LEU A 60 27.48 -7.50 -32.97
CA LEU A 60 26.02 -7.46 -33.07
C LEU A 60 25.39 -8.74 -32.51
N ILE A 61 25.95 -9.90 -32.82
CA ILE A 61 25.49 -11.18 -32.27
C ILE A 61 25.64 -11.17 -30.74
N PHE A 62 26.80 -10.74 -30.23
CA PHE A 62 27.05 -10.64 -28.80
C PHE A 62 26.06 -9.67 -28.15
N ALA A 63 25.82 -8.49 -28.72
CA ALA A 63 24.90 -7.51 -28.18
C ALA A 63 23.45 -8.04 -28.08
N VAL A 64 22.99 -8.77 -29.11
CA VAL A 64 21.67 -9.41 -29.11
C VAL A 64 21.55 -10.48 -28.01
N ILE A 65 22.57 -11.36 -27.90
CA ILE A 65 22.59 -12.41 -26.88
C ILE A 65 22.63 -11.79 -25.47
N TYR A 66 23.49 -10.78 -25.25
CA TYR A 66 23.64 -10.09 -23.98
C TYR A 66 22.33 -9.42 -23.53
N ASN A 67 21.65 -8.71 -24.45
CA ASN A 67 20.37 -8.07 -24.11
C ASN A 67 19.27 -9.09 -23.81
N LYS A 68 19.23 -10.21 -24.56
CA LYS A 68 18.28 -11.29 -24.26
C LYS A 68 18.51 -11.88 -22.86
N GLU A 69 19.76 -12.08 -22.50
CA GLU A 69 20.12 -12.58 -21.18
C GLU A 69 19.79 -11.57 -20.06
N GLN A 70 20.03 -10.29 -20.29
CA GLN A 70 19.66 -9.21 -19.35
C GLN A 70 18.16 -9.12 -19.13
N LYS A 71 17.35 -9.15 -20.22
CA LYS A 71 15.89 -9.18 -20.10
C LYS A 71 15.40 -10.37 -19.28
N LYS A 72 15.98 -11.56 -19.52
CA LYS A 72 15.64 -12.77 -18.76
C LYS A 72 15.99 -12.65 -17.26
N ARG A 73 17.14 -12.05 -16.94
CA ARG A 73 17.54 -11.80 -15.55
C ARG A 73 16.61 -10.81 -14.85
N VAL A 74 16.24 -9.72 -15.52
CA VAL A 74 15.29 -8.73 -14.98
C VAL A 74 13.95 -9.39 -14.69
N GLN A 75 13.39 -10.11 -15.65
CA GLN A 75 12.13 -10.82 -15.48
C GLN A 75 12.17 -11.84 -14.34
N SER A 76 13.24 -12.64 -14.26
CA SER A 76 13.42 -13.62 -13.17
C SER A 76 13.53 -12.95 -11.80
N ASN A 77 14.16 -11.77 -11.72
CA ASN A 77 14.23 -11.00 -10.48
C ASN A 77 12.87 -10.40 -10.10
N GLU A 78 12.10 -9.91 -11.07
CA GLU A 78 10.73 -9.41 -10.84
C GLU A 78 9.81 -10.54 -10.32
N GLU A 79 9.83 -11.71 -10.96
CA GLU A 79 9.09 -12.88 -10.52
C GLU A 79 9.50 -13.31 -9.09
N ARG A 80 10.80 -13.31 -8.80
CA ARG A 80 11.32 -13.63 -7.47
C ARG A 80 10.83 -12.63 -6.42
N THR A 81 10.90 -11.33 -6.71
CA THR A 81 10.43 -10.28 -5.79
C THR A 81 8.92 -10.39 -5.55
N MET A 82 8.15 -10.72 -6.59
CA MET A 82 6.71 -10.94 -6.47
C MET A 82 6.40 -12.13 -5.56
N LEU A 83 7.09 -13.26 -5.75
CA LEU A 83 6.95 -14.44 -4.89
C LEU A 83 7.38 -14.18 -3.44
N GLU A 84 8.46 -13.44 -3.23
CA GLU A 84 8.90 -13.05 -1.88
C GLU A 84 7.84 -12.19 -1.17
N ASN A 85 7.20 -11.26 -1.88
CA ASN A 85 6.11 -10.45 -1.35
C ASN A 85 4.85 -11.29 -1.05
N GLU A 86 4.49 -12.23 -1.93
CA GLU A 86 3.39 -13.17 -1.69
C GLU A 86 3.65 -14.04 -0.44
N LEU A 87 4.84 -14.60 -0.32
CA LEU A 87 5.24 -15.38 0.86
C LEU A 87 5.19 -14.54 2.14
N TYR A 88 5.61 -13.29 2.08
CA TYR A 88 5.51 -12.37 3.22
C TYR A 88 4.06 -12.12 3.64
N ASN A 89 3.16 -11.87 2.67
CA ASN A 89 1.75 -11.66 2.94
C ASN A 89 1.09 -12.91 3.55
N VAL A 90 1.34 -14.10 2.97
CA VAL A 90 0.82 -15.37 3.50
C VAL A 90 1.35 -15.65 4.92
N LYS A 91 2.62 -15.34 5.18
CA LYS A 91 3.19 -15.48 6.53
C LYS A 91 2.46 -14.59 7.54
N ASN A 92 2.22 -13.32 7.21
CA ASN A 92 1.49 -12.38 8.09
C ASN A 92 0.05 -12.84 8.32
N GLU A 93 -0.60 -13.40 7.30
CA GLU A 93 -1.94 -13.97 7.43
C GLU A 93 -1.96 -15.17 8.38
N ILE A 94 -0.98 -16.08 8.26
CA ILE A 94 -0.83 -17.23 9.18
C ILE A 94 -0.57 -16.77 10.61
N GLU A 95 0.27 -15.75 10.82
CA GLU A 95 0.55 -15.20 12.14
C GLU A 95 -0.73 -14.60 12.76
N SER A 96 -1.52 -13.82 12.01
CA SER A 96 -2.78 -13.27 12.51
C SER A 96 -3.83 -14.34 12.79
N LEU A 97 -3.94 -15.38 11.95
CA LEU A 97 -4.82 -16.54 12.21
C LEU A 97 -4.37 -17.32 13.45
N SER A 98 -3.08 -17.46 13.67
CA SER A 98 -2.53 -18.12 14.86
C SER A 98 -2.85 -17.33 16.14
N GLU A 99 -2.72 -16.01 16.08
CA GLU A 99 -3.08 -15.12 17.20
C GLU A 99 -4.57 -15.19 17.51
N LEU A 100 -5.42 -15.17 16.49
CA LEU A 100 -6.87 -15.36 16.62
C LEU A 100 -7.21 -16.70 17.27
N GLY A 101 -6.52 -17.77 16.82
CA GLY A 101 -6.66 -19.11 17.40
C GLY A 101 -6.22 -19.20 18.87
N HIS A 102 -5.18 -18.41 19.24
CA HIS A 102 -4.76 -18.31 20.65
C HIS A 102 -5.81 -17.56 21.48
N LYS A 103 -6.28 -16.39 21.04
CA LYS A 103 -7.35 -15.61 21.70
C LYS A 103 -8.62 -16.45 21.89
N THR A 104 -9.00 -17.23 20.88
CA THR A 104 -10.18 -18.13 20.97
C THR A 104 -9.97 -19.24 22.01
N ARG A 105 -8.76 -19.77 22.15
CA ARG A 105 -8.45 -20.77 23.19
C ARG A 105 -8.54 -20.18 24.59
N VAL A 106 -7.99 -18.99 24.81
CA VAL A 106 -8.07 -18.27 26.10
C VAL A 106 -9.53 -18.00 26.42
N TYR A 107 -10.29 -17.42 25.48
CA TYR A 107 -11.71 -17.12 25.67
C TYR A 107 -12.53 -18.38 26.03
N ARG A 108 -12.29 -19.49 25.35
CA ARG A 108 -12.97 -20.77 25.64
C ARG A 108 -12.59 -21.31 27.03
N HIS A 109 -11.36 -21.15 27.46
CA HIS A 109 -10.91 -21.53 28.80
C HIS A 109 -11.63 -20.70 29.86
N ASP A 110 -11.69 -19.40 29.69
CA ASP A 110 -12.33 -18.48 30.63
C ASP A 110 -13.83 -18.70 30.72
N MET A 111 -14.50 -18.89 29.57
CA MET A 111 -15.92 -19.28 29.54
C MET A 111 -16.18 -20.59 30.27
N ARG A 112 -15.31 -21.60 30.14
CA ARG A 112 -15.44 -22.86 30.88
C ARG A 112 -15.31 -22.61 32.38
N HIS A 113 -14.40 -21.75 32.79
CA HIS A 113 -14.22 -21.37 34.21
C HIS A 113 -15.45 -20.65 34.76
N HIS A 114 -16.01 -19.66 34.04
CA HIS A 114 -17.25 -19.00 34.42
C HIS A 114 -18.43 -19.96 34.57
N LEU A 115 -18.61 -20.88 33.60
CA LEU A 115 -19.67 -21.89 33.64
C LEU A 115 -19.48 -22.87 34.79
N SER A 116 -18.25 -23.26 35.13
CA SER A 116 -17.95 -24.13 36.26
C SER A 116 -18.27 -23.48 37.61
N LEU A 117 -17.95 -22.18 37.75
CA LEU A 117 -18.30 -21.41 38.97
C LEU A 117 -19.83 -21.29 39.14
N LEU A 118 -20.53 -21.03 38.03
CA LEU A 118 -22.01 -20.98 38.07
C LEU A 118 -22.63 -22.32 38.48
N LEU A 119 -22.09 -23.42 37.94
CA LEU A 119 -22.54 -24.76 38.31
C LEU A 119 -22.32 -25.01 39.82
N MET A 120 -21.17 -24.67 40.35
CA MET A 120 -20.84 -24.79 41.76
C MET A 120 -21.81 -23.99 42.64
N TYR A 121 -22.13 -22.73 42.32
CA TYR A 121 -23.11 -21.94 43.03
C TYR A 121 -24.51 -22.57 43.04
N LEU A 122 -24.90 -23.18 41.90
CA LEU A 122 -26.20 -23.87 41.79
C LEU A 122 -26.23 -25.18 42.57
N GLU A 123 -25.16 -25.96 42.61
CA GLU A 123 -25.03 -27.20 43.36
C GLU A 123 -25.07 -26.95 44.89
N GLU A 124 -24.58 -25.81 45.34
CA GLU A 124 -24.60 -25.37 46.73
C GLU A 124 -25.90 -24.62 47.13
N ASP A 125 -26.92 -24.59 46.24
CA ASP A 125 -28.17 -23.86 46.42
C ASP A 125 -28.02 -22.34 46.65
N GLN A 126 -26.88 -21.78 46.23
CA GLN A 126 -26.51 -20.34 46.35
C GLN A 126 -27.05 -19.56 45.13
N ILE A 127 -28.36 -19.52 44.96
CA ILE A 127 -29.03 -18.91 43.80
C ILE A 127 -28.80 -17.40 43.72
N LYS A 128 -28.71 -16.71 44.91
CA LYS A 128 -28.46 -15.26 44.95
C LYS A 128 -27.07 -14.90 44.44
N GLU A 129 -26.07 -15.64 44.85
CA GLU A 129 -24.67 -15.50 44.46
C GLU A 129 -24.49 -15.75 42.98
N ALA A 130 -25.11 -16.81 42.46
CA ALA A 130 -25.13 -17.09 41.02
C ALA A 130 -25.75 -15.93 40.22
N LYS A 131 -26.87 -15.37 40.66
CA LYS A 131 -27.49 -14.21 40.00
C LYS A 131 -26.61 -12.98 40.02
N THR A 132 -25.98 -12.66 41.16
CA THR A 132 -25.06 -11.52 41.28
C THR A 132 -23.87 -11.70 40.32
N TYR A 133 -23.28 -12.89 40.30
CA TYR A 133 -22.16 -13.20 39.42
C TYR A 133 -22.53 -13.05 37.94
N ILE A 134 -23.71 -13.52 37.51
CA ILE A 134 -24.22 -13.33 36.14
C ILE A 134 -24.40 -11.83 35.85
N GLN A 135 -25.01 -11.06 36.77
CA GLN A 135 -25.26 -9.64 36.57
C GLN A 135 -23.97 -8.83 36.44
N GLU A 136 -22.95 -9.14 37.24
CA GLU A 136 -21.64 -8.51 37.15
C GLU A 136 -20.94 -8.80 35.84
N ASN A 137 -20.97 -10.07 35.42
CA ASN A 137 -20.36 -10.44 34.13
C ASN A 137 -21.15 -9.87 32.94
N LEU A 138 -22.47 -9.79 32.96
CA LEU A 138 -23.27 -9.12 31.95
C LEU A 138 -22.93 -7.65 31.81
N LYS A 139 -22.78 -6.92 32.94
CA LYS A 139 -22.33 -5.51 32.90
C LYS A 139 -20.96 -5.35 32.21
N THR A 140 -20.06 -6.28 32.47
CA THR A 140 -18.75 -6.30 31.82
C THR A 140 -18.88 -6.56 30.34
N ILE A 141 -19.71 -7.53 29.92
CA ILE A 141 -19.97 -7.84 28.51
C ILE A 141 -20.67 -6.66 27.81
N ASP A 142 -21.63 -6.01 28.46
CA ASP A 142 -22.33 -4.83 27.92
C ASP A 142 -21.39 -3.63 27.73
N SER A 143 -20.37 -3.48 28.58
CA SER A 143 -19.32 -2.47 28.38
C SER A 143 -18.41 -2.79 27.18
N PHE A 144 -18.34 -4.04 26.74
CA PHE A 144 -17.62 -4.51 25.54
C PHE A 144 -18.51 -4.63 24.32
N THR A 145 -19.81 -4.28 24.39
CA THR A 145 -20.65 -4.30 23.19
C THR A 145 -20.17 -3.17 22.27
N PRO A 146 -19.61 -3.47 21.10
CA PRO A 146 -19.10 -2.44 20.21
C PRO A 146 -20.23 -1.49 19.85
N LYS A 147 -20.02 -0.21 20.09
CA LYS A 147 -20.99 0.83 19.74
C LYS A 147 -21.32 0.70 18.25
N ARG A 148 -22.61 0.59 17.91
CA ARG A 148 -23.01 0.45 16.52
C ARG A 148 -22.97 1.81 15.85
N TYR A 149 -21.99 2.01 14.96
CA TYR A 149 -21.79 3.23 14.21
C TYR A 149 -22.47 3.18 12.83
N CYS A 150 -22.56 1.98 12.22
CA CYS A 150 -23.19 1.78 10.92
C CYS A 150 -23.68 0.33 10.75
N ASP A 151 -24.43 0.08 9.64
CA ASP A 151 -24.97 -1.25 9.33
C ASP A 151 -23.95 -2.18 8.65
N MET A 152 -22.87 -1.62 8.08
CA MET A 152 -21.81 -2.41 7.48
C MET A 152 -20.93 -3.02 8.58
N GLN A 153 -21.07 -4.33 8.80
CA GLN A 153 -20.43 -5.05 9.90
C GLN A 153 -18.92 -4.86 9.97
N ILE A 154 -18.22 -4.96 8.82
CA ILE A 154 -16.75 -4.87 8.78
C ILE A 154 -16.26 -3.44 9.07
N LEU A 155 -16.96 -2.42 8.57
CA LEU A 155 -16.64 -1.02 8.84
C LEU A 155 -16.96 -0.69 10.32
N ASN A 156 -18.07 -1.21 10.85
CA ASN A 156 -18.42 -1.03 12.26
C ASN A 156 -17.37 -1.63 13.20
N LEU A 157 -16.81 -2.81 12.86
CA LEU A 157 -15.73 -3.43 13.62
C LEU A 157 -14.46 -2.56 13.59
N LEU A 158 -14.12 -2.03 12.41
CA LEU A 158 -12.98 -1.11 12.23
C LEU A 158 -13.15 0.16 13.10
N LEU A 159 -14.31 0.82 13.03
CA LEU A 159 -14.59 2.02 13.83
C LEU A 159 -14.56 1.74 15.34
N SER A 160 -15.05 0.57 15.76
CA SER A 160 -14.99 0.14 17.16
C SER A 160 -13.57 -0.12 17.64
N HIS A 161 -12.70 -0.67 16.79
CA HIS A 161 -11.28 -0.83 17.08
C HIS A 161 -10.62 0.53 17.38
N PHE A 162 -10.87 1.53 16.53
CA PHE A 162 -10.32 2.89 16.71
C PHE A 162 -10.95 3.62 17.90
N ALA A 163 -12.19 3.29 18.28
CA ALA A 163 -12.78 3.81 19.53
C ALA A 163 -12.00 3.35 20.75
N GLY A 164 -11.59 2.07 20.81
CA GLY A 164 -10.70 1.58 21.88
C GLY A 164 -9.35 2.30 21.89
N ARG A 165 -8.73 2.50 20.72
CA ARG A 165 -7.48 3.27 20.60
C ARG A 165 -7.64 4.72 21.07
N ALA A 166 -8.79 5.34 20.79
CA ALA A 166 -9.09 6.70 21.24
C ALA A 166 -9.13 6.80 22.78
N GLU A 167 -9.74 5.83 23.45
CA GLU A 167 -9.77 5.74 24.91
C GLU A 167 -8.35 5.58 25.49
N GLU A 168 -7.54 4.71 24.88
CA GLU A 168 -6.15 4.45 25.29
C GLU A 168 -5.28 5.72 25.24
N ILE A 169 -5.39 6.52 24.16
CA ILE A 169 -4.59 7.75 24.01
C ILE A 169 -5.25 8.99 24.62
N GLY A 170 -6.48 8.87 25.15
CA GLY A 170 -7.25 10.00 25.68
C GLY A 170 -7.67 11.01 24.62
N ALA A 171 -8.05 10.54 23.43
CA ALA A 171 -8.55 11.36 22.34
C ALA A 171 -10.08 11.41 22.29
N SER A 172 -10.63 12.56 21.91
CA SER A 172 -12.04 12.69 21.58
C SER A 172 -12.28 12.08 20.20
N TYR A 173 -13.18 11.08 20.09
CA TYR A 173 -13.48 10.36 18.86
C TYR A 173 -14.95 10.41 18.50
N HIS A 174 -15.30 10.99 17.36
CA HIS A 174 -16.67 11.26 16.95
C HIS A 174 -16.96 10.74 15.53
N PRO A 175 -17.33 9.46 15.35
CA PRO A 175 -17.79 8.94 14.07
C PRO A 175 -19.28 9.24 13.85
N ASP A 176 -19.59 9.88 12.71
CA ASP A 176 -20.95 10.10 12.17
C ASP A 176 -21.02 9.44 10.78
N ILE A 177 -21.60 8.25 10.71
CA ILE A 177 -21.57 7.39 9.53
C ILE A 177 -22.98 7.20 8.97
N LYS A 178 -23.22 7.71 7.78
CA LYS A 178 -24.47 7.55 7.03
C LYS A 178 -24.14 7.05 5.63
N LEU A 179 -24.10 5.73 5.50
CA LEU A 179 -23.79 5.11 4.21
C LEU A 179 -24.97 5.22 3.27
N PRO A 180 -24.76 5.52 1.97
CA PRO A 180 -25.80 5.40 0.95
C PRO A 180 -26.17 3.93 0.72
N ASP A 181 -27.40 3.69 0.20
CA ASP A 181 -27.91 2.36 -0.10
C ASP A 181 -27.02 1.60 -1.11
N HIS A 182 -26.43 2.34 -2.04
CA HIS A 182 -25.50 1.80 -3.03
C HIS A 182 -24.13 2.47 -2.89
N LEU A 183 -23.15 1.69 -2.45
CA LEU A 183 -21.78 2.16 -2.34
C LEU A 183 -21.04 1.96 -3.68
N PRO A 184 -20.32 2.98 -4.18
CA PRO A 184 -19.50 2.86 -5.38
C PRO A 184 -18.21 2.06 -5.13
N LEU A 185 -17.90 1.76 -3.88
CA LEU A 185 -16.73 1.03 -3.41
C LEU A 185 -17.11 -0.37 -2.95
N SER A 186 -16.22 -1.33 -3.15
CA SER A 186 -16.32 -2.63 -2.47
C SER A 186 -16.09 -2.48 -0.96
N ASN A 187 -16.56 -3.45 -0.18
CA ASN A 187 -16.37 -3.49 1.27
C ASN A 187 -14.87 -3.42 1.66
N MET A 188 -14.01 -4.04 0.85
CA MET A 188 -12.56 -4.03 1.08
C MET A 188 -11.97 -2.64 0.82
N GLU A 189 -12.37 -1.99 -0.27
CA GLU A 189 -11.85 -0.66 -0.64
C GLU A 189 -12.24 0.41 0.37
N ILE A 190 -13.51 0.45 0.82
CA ILE A 190 -13.93 1.43 1.84
C ILE A 190 -13.21 1.17 3.17
N CYS A 191 -13.04 -0.10 3.58
CA CYS A 191 -12.30 -0.42 4.80
C CYS A 191 -10.82 -0.05 4.68
N THR A 192 -10.18 -0.31 3.54
CA THR A 192 -8.78 0.07 3.30
C THR A 192 -8.61 1.59 3.33
N LEU A 193 -9.53 2.33 2.71
CA LEU A 193 -9.50 3.79 2.68
C LEU A 193 -9.65 4.37 4.09
N VAL A 194 -10.67 3.92 4.82
CA VAL A 194 -10.97 4.41 6.18
C VAL A 194 -9.90 3.99 7.18
N SER A 195 -9.37 2.75 7.09
CA SER A 195 -8.27 2.28 7.95
C SER A 195 -7.03 3.13 7.78
N ASN A 196 -6.55 3.30 6.52
CA ASN A 196 -5.37 4.12 6.23
C ASN A 196 -5.53 5.57 6.72
N ALA A 197 -6.74 6.12 6.57
CA ALA A 197 -7.02 7.49 6.99
C ALA A 197 -7.06 7.63 8.52
N LEU A 198 -7.69 6.67 9.22
CA LEU A 198 -7.75 6.65 10.68
C LEU A 198 -6.40 6.38 11.32
N GLU A 199 -5.60 5.45 10.77
CA GLU A 199 -4.24 5.22 11.24
C GLU A 199 -3.42 6.51 11.22
N ASN A 200 -3.42 7.22 10.09
CA ASN A 200 -2.74 8.51 9.96
C ASN A 200 -3.29 9.56 10.94
N ALA A 201 -4.61 9.62 11.11
CA ALA A 201 -5.26 10.57 12.00
C ALA A 201 -4.89 10.35 13.47
N PHE A 202 -4.91 9.09 13.93
CA PHE A 202 -4.54 8.73 15.28
C PHE A 202 -3.05 8.90 15.57
N ASP A 203 -2.18 8.53 14.61
CA ASP A 203 -0.73 8.75 14.71
C ASP A 203 -0.39 10.25 14.83
N ALA A 204 -1.10 11.12 14.11
CA ALA A 204 -0.93 12.56 14.21
C ALA A 204 -1.46 13.10 15.53
N ALA A 205 -2.66 12.68 15.96
CA ALA A 205 -3.28 13.11 17.21
C ALA A 205 -2.48 12.68 18.46
N GLU A 206 -1.80 11.53 18.41
CA GLU A 206 -0.97 11.03 19.51
C GLU A 206 0.21 11.97 19.82
N ASN A 207 0.70 12.72 18.84
CA ASN A 207 1.76 13.71 19.01
C ASN A 207 1.27 15.07 19.57
N VAL A 208 -0.03 15.23 19.78
CA VAL A 208 -0.63 16.44 20.37
C VAL A 208 -0.83 16.22 21.88
N PRO A 209 -0.74 17.26 22.74
CA PRO A 209 -0.97 17.13 24.19
C PRO A 209 -2.35 16.53 24.52
N VAL A 210 -2.41 15.68 25.54
CA VAL A 210 -3.66 15.13 26.06
C VAL A 210 -4.64 16.25 26.41
N GLY A 211 -5.91 16.09 26.05
CA GLY A 211 -6.95 17.12 26.21
C GLY A 211 -7.17 18.00 24.98
N ARG A 212 -6.25 17.95 23.98
CA ARG A 212 -6.42 18.59 22.66
C ARG A 212 -6.51 17.55 21.54
N ARG A 213 -6.41 16.25 21.84
CA ARG A 213 -6.49 15.14 20.91
C ARG A 213 -7.92 14.96 20.44
N MET A 214 -8.12 15.05 19.13
CA MET A 214 -9.42 14.91 18.50
C MET A 214 -9.28 14.16 17.18
N VAL A 215 -10.24 13.27 16.90
CA VAL A 215 -10.43 12.63 15.60
C VAL A 215 -11.94 12.61 15.31
N GLU A 216 -12.36 13.27 14.25
CA GLU A 216 -13.73 13.24 13.74
C GLU A 216 -13.79 12.49 12.43
N VAL A 217 -14.79 11.64 12.27
CA VAL A 217 -15.03 10.87 11.05
C VAL A 217 -16.44 11.11 10.59
N ARG A 218 -16.60 11.55 9.36
CA ARG A 218 -17.91 11.72 8.75
C ARG A 218 -17.94 11.01 7.41
N ILE A 219 -18.90 10.12 7.24
CA ILE A 219 -19.16 9.43 5.97
C ILE A 219 -20.63 9.66 5.64
N GLN A 220 -20.89 10.28 4.51
CA GLN A 220 -22.27 10.57 4.11
C GLN A 220 -22.38 10.75 2.60
N GLU A 221 -23.59 10.62 2.11
CA GLU A 221 -23.94 11.06 0.76
C GLU A 221 -24.16 12.57 0.75
N PHE A 222 -23.57 13.23 -0.23
CA PHE A 222 -23.80 14.66 -0.49
C PHE A 222 -23.69 14.95 -2.00
N GLN A 223 -24.72 15.53 -2.60
CA GLN A 223 -24.76 15.89 -4.02
C GLN A 223 -24.38 14.73 -4.97
N GLU A 224 -25.01 13.58 -4.76
CA GLU A 224 -24.74 12.35 -5.54
C GLU A 224 -23.29 11.86 -5.47
N GLN A 225 -22.60 12.20 -4.40
CA GLN A 225 -21.24 11.73 -4.11
C GLN A 225 -21.18 11.10 -2.72
N LEU A 226 -20.41 10.05 -2.60
CA LEU A 226 -19.94 9.57 -1.30
C LEU A 226 -18.85 10.53 -0.83
N VAL A 227 -19.08 11.17 0.32
CA VAL A 227 -18.10 12.06 0.96
C VAL A 227 -17.61 11.40 2.24
N ILE A 228 -16.29 11.21 2.32
CA ILE A 228 -15.58 10.72 3.51
C ILE A 228 -14.70 11.86 3.99
N SER A 229 -14.98 12.39 5.18
CA SER A 229 -14.17 13.42 5.83
C SER A 229 -13.59 12.88 7.13
N ILE A 230 -12.29 13.07 7.31
CA ILE A 230 -11.59 12.73 8.55
C ILE A 230 -10.76 13.94 8.95
N ASP A 231 -11.12 14.51 10.11
CA ASP A 231 -10.46 15.66 10.68
C ASP A 231 -9.78 15.24 11.99
N ASN A 232 -8.52 15.62 12.15
CA ASN A 232 -7.79 15.31 13.38
C ASN A 232 -6.89 16.46 13.84
N SER A 233 -6.67 16.54 15.12
CA SER A 233 -5.66 17.42 15.70
C SER A 233 -4.26 16.99 15.23
N CYS A 234 -3.41 17.96 14.90
CA CYS A 234 -2.04 17.73 14.48
C CYS A 234 -1.11 18.88 14.94
N ASN A 235 0.18 18.65 14.85
CA ASN A 235 1.18 19.72 14.96
C ASN A 235 1.33 20.44 13.61
N ASN A 236 1.76 21.71 13.66
CA ASN A 236 1.89 22.55 12.45
C ASN A 236 3.05 22.15 11.50
N ASP A 237 3.74 21.06 11.75
CA ASP A 237 4.92 20.65 10.99
C ASP A 237 4.60 19.84 9.71
N ILE A 238 3.31 19.67 9.39
CA ILE A 238 2.90 18.91 8.21
C ILE A 238 3.00 19.77 6.95
N VAL A 239 3.87 19.37 6.04
CA VAL A 239 4.04 20.03 4.74
C VAL A 239 3.28 19.24 3.68
N ILE A 240 2.42 19.92 2.90
CA ILE A 240 1.70 19.33 1.77
C ILE A 240 2.40 19.75 0.47
N ILE A 241 2.88 18.79 -0.33
CA ILE A 241 3.46 19.00 -1.67
C ILE A 241 2.69 18.16 -2.67
N ASP A 242 2.32 18.74 -3.80
CA ASP A 242 1.54 18.08 -4.86
C ASP A 242 0.25 17.41 -4.33
N ASN A 243 -0.45 18.09 -3.43
CA ASN A 243 -1.66 17.60 -2.76
C ASN A 243 -1.45 16.29 -1.98
N LEU A 244 -0.24 16.02 -1.49
CA LEU A 244 0.08 14.90 -0.62
C LEU A 244 0.86 15.38 0.60
N PRO A 245 0.49 14.93 1.81
CA PRO A 245 1.28 15.20 2.99
C PRO A 245 2.63 14.49 2.90
N GLN A 246 3.70 15.21 3.19
CA GLN A 246 5.04 14.64 3.24
C GLN A 246 5.22 13.88 4.55
N ALA A 247 5.65 12.63 4.44
CA ALA A 247 5.92 11.80 5.60
C ALA A 247 7.17 12.30 6.34
N SER A 248 7.04 12.57 7.63
CA SER A 248 8.15 12.94 8.50
C SER A 248 9.05 11.75 8.87
N ARG A 249 8.68 10.52 8.55
CA ARG A 249 9.44 9.28 8.82
C ARG A 249 9.57 8.42 7.57
N THR A 250 10.75 7.82 7.37
CA THR A 250 11.01 6.79 6.34
C THR A 250 10.10 5.58 6.58
N GLY A 251 9.27 5.25 5.59
CA GLY A 251 8.29 4.15 5.64
C GLY A 251 6.83 4.59 5.70
N HIS A 252 6.52 5.85 5.99
CA HIS A 252 5.16 6.41 5.95
C HIS A 252 4.93 7.11 4.61
N GLY A 253 3.74 7.01 4.05
CA GLY A 253 3.38 7.63 2.75
C GLY A 253 2.65 6.67 1.81
N TYR A 254 2.62 5.37 2.12
CA TYR A 254 1.84 4.40 1.33
C TYR A 254 0.34 4.56 1.57
N GLY A 255 -0.09 4.88 2.79
CA GLY A 255 -1.50 5.06 3.15
C GLY A 255 -2.16 6.20 2.38
N THR A 256 -1.55 7.37 2.31
CA THR A 256 -2.08 8.54 1.58
C THR A 256 -2.14 8.31 0.07
N LYS A 257 -1.14 7.63 -0.50
CA LYS A 257 -1.14 7.21 -1.92
C LYS A 257 -2.23 6.18 -2.21
N SER A 258 -2.46 5.23 -1.29
CA SER A 258 -3.55 4.25 -1.40
C SER A 258 -4.91 4.93 -1.41
N ILE A 259 -5.15 5.87 -0.50
CA ILE A 259 -6.38 6.68 -0.45
C ILE A 259 -6.61 7.41 -1.79
N GLN A 260 -5.58 8.11 -2.29
CA GLN A 260 -5.67 8.84 -3.55
C GLN A 260 -5.90 7.90 -4.74
N SER A 261 -5.26 6.73 -4.76
CA SER A 261 -5.43 5.73 -5.81
C SER A 261 -6.85 5.17 -5.85
N ILE A 262 -7.41 4.79 -4.68
CA ILE A 262 -8.79 4.29 -4.59
C ILE A 262 -9.77 5.37 -5.07
N ALA A 263 -9.65 6.61 -4.59
CA ALA A 263 -10.51 7.71 -5.03
C ALA A 263 -10.45 7.90 -6.55
N LYS A 264 -9.25 7.93 -7.12
CA LYS A 264 -9.04 8.14 -8.57
C LYS A 264 -9.60 7.01 -9.43
N VAL A 265 -9.47 5.75 -9.02
CA VAL A 265 -10.02 4.58 -9.75
C VAL A 265 -11.53 4.70 -9.89
N HIS A 266 -12.21 5.26 -8.90
CA HIS A 266 -13.67 5.45 -8.90
C HIS A 266 -14.11 6.86 -9.38
N GLY A 267 -13.24 7.58 -10.11
CA GLY A 267 -13.56 8.90 -10.68
C GLY A 267 -13.69 10.02 -9.65
N GLY A 268 -13.24 9.77 -8.42
CA GLY A 268 -13.26 10.72 -7.32
C GLY A 268 -11.91 11.43 -7.10
N MET A 269 -11.83 12.16 -6.00
CA MET A 269 -10.61 12.86 -5.57
C MET A 269 -10.40 12.77 -4.07
N ALA A 270 -9.15 12.91 -3.64
CA ALA A 270 -8.76 13.05 -2.25
C ALA A 270 -8.06 14.41 -2.06
N LEU A 271 -8.51 15.19 -1.11
CA LEU A 271 -7.94 16.49 -0.73
C LEU A 271 -7.40 16.42 0.68
N PHE A 272 -6.20 16.94 0.85
CA PHE A 272 -5.53 17.03 2.14
C PHE A 272 -5.28 18.50 2.47
N GLN A 273 -5.64 18.94 3.65
CA GLN A 273 -5.45 20.32 4.10
C GLN A 273 -4.98 20.35 5.55
N VAL A 274 -4.24 21.39 5.92
CA VAL A 274 -3.88 21.70 7.31
C VAL A 274 -4.29 23.12 7.58
N LYS A 275 -5.07 23.32 8.62
CA LYS A 275 -5.50 24.65 9.06
C LYS A 275 -5.64 24.66 10.58
N GLU A 276 -5.02 25.63 11.26
CA GLU A 276 -5.19 25.88 12.72
C GLU A 276 -4.97 24.60 13.57
N GLU A 277 -3.89 23.85 13.30
CA GLU A 277 -3.56 22.59 13.99
C GLU A 277 -4.57 21.45 13.78
N ILE A 278 -5.40 21.56 12.76
CA ILE A 278 -6.29 20.50 12.29
C ILE A 278 -5.84 20.04 10.92
N PHE A 279 -5.61 18.74 10.80
CA PHE A 279 -5.42 18.08 9.51
C PHE A 279 -6.77 17.56 9.03
N SER A 280 -7.14 17.86 7.81
CA SER A 280 -8.40 17.45 7.18
C SER A 280 -8.11 16.65 5.93
N LEU A 281 -8.65 15.44 5.88
CA LEU A 281 -8.78 14.63 4.68
C LEU A 281 -10.22 14.66 4.21
N MET A 282 -10.44 14.99 2.95
CA MET A 282 -11.74 14.87 2.29
C MET A 282 -11.60 14.02 1.03
N VAL A 283 -12.36 12.92 0.98
CA VAL A 283 -12.47 12.06 -0.20
C VAL A 283 -13.87 12.16 -0.76
N THR A 284 -13.98 12.42 -2.05
CA THR A 284 -15.27 12.47 -2.77
C THR A 284 -15.26 11.43 -3.88
N ILE A 285 -16.31 10.63 -3.99
CA ILE A 285 -16.47 9.59 -5.01
C ILE A 285 -17.88 9.66 -5.57
N PRO A 286 -18.07 9.80 -6.89
CA PRO A 286 -19.40 9.80 -7.51
C PRO A 286 -20.17 8.50 -7.21
N LEU A 287 -21.45 8.59 -6.87
CA LEU A 287 -22.29 7.43 -6.62
C LEU A 287 -22.75 6.75 -7.91
N HIS A 288 -22.78 7.49 -9.01
CA HIS A 288 -23.09 6.94 -10.33
C HIS A 288 -21.80 6.81 -11.14
N ASN A 289 -21.54 5.64 -11.69
CA ASN A 289 -20.45 5.47 -12.65
C ASN A 289 -20.70 6.39 -13.84
N ILE A 290 -19.86 7.41 -14.00
CA ILE A 290 -19.74 8.11 -15.28
C ILE A 290 -19.08 7.10 -16.22
N THR A 291 -19.91 6.31 -16.92
CA THR A 291 -19.45 5.50 -18.05
C THR A 291 -18.97 6.49 -19.12
N VAL A 292 -17.65 6.67 -19.23
CA VAL A 292 -17.00 7.38 -20.33
C VAL A 292 -16.74 6.38 -21.46
#